data_3b30acb8cf19bf30a5526346db6c6f3d
#
_entry.id   3b30acb8cf19bf30a5526346db6c6f3d
#
_cell.length_a   1.000
_cell.length_b   1.000
_cell.length_c   1.000
_cell.angle_alpha   90.00
_cell.angle_beta   90.00
_cell.angle_gamma   90.00
#
_symmetry.space_group_name_H-M   'P 1'
#
loop_
_entity.id
_entity.type
_entity.pdbx_description
1 polymer ?
#
loop_
_entity_poly.entity_id
_entity_poly.type
_entity_poly.pdbx_seq_one_letter_code
_entity_poly.pdbx_strand_id
1 'polypeptide(L)'
;MRFFIDGTEWNFPHMDSLTREELLEELRGQAAAEGRVIVDMLCDGEALDDKAFMTVPDAIDVEVRTASPWGLGIEILDEIDASLSQVFRRIQEALDGTQTFDPGQLREAHEQLAWIGDVIEGFRDAYPEYEAVLPDATPLEEELSVFEGLLSDGRYADANEWHEREWKGEVLPPFVNGLKELREWFAEQERRDGGEDEREGTTNESA
;
A
#
# COMPACT_ATOMS: atom_id res chain seq x y z
N MET A 1 -17.36 -24.64 6.71
CA MET A 1 -16.82 -23.42 6.08
C MET A 1 -16.36 -23.79 4.70
N ARG A 2 -16.59 -22.93 3.69
CA ARG A 2 -16.01 -23.09 2.35
C ARG A 2 -15.07 -21.93 2.09
N PHE A 3 -14.00 -22.19 1.40
CA PHE A 3 -13.05 -21.16 0.99
C PHE A 3 -13.05 -21.00 -0.52
N PHE A 4 -12.96 -19.77 -0.97
CA PHE A 4 -12.80 -19.45 -2.38
C PHE A 4 -11.54 -18.59 -2.49
N ILE A 5 -10.49 -19.12 -3.14
CA ILE A 5 -9.26 -18.38 -3.41
C ILE A 5 -9.37 -17.83 -4.84
N ASP A 6 -9.35 -16.52 -4.97
CA ASP A 6 -9.49 -15.79 -6.24
C ASP A 6 -10.71 -16.31 -7.07
N GLY A 7 -11.83 -16.54 -6.36
CA GLY A 7 -13.09 -17.01 -6.93
C GLY A 7 -13.18 -18.53 -7.23
N THR A 8 -12.12 -19.29 -6.96
CA THR A 8 -12.11 -20.75 -7.14
C THR A 8 -12.31 -21.44 -5.80
N GLU A 9 -13.28 -22.37 -5.73
CA GLU A 9 -13.52 -23.14 -4.49
C GLU A 9 -12.29 -23.97 -4.15
N TRP A 10 -11.80 -23.79 -2.93
CA TRP A 10 -10.61 -24.46 -2.44
C TRP A 10 -10.98 -25.55 -1.42
N ASN A 11 -10.63 -26.78 -1.75
CA ASN A 11 -10.86 -27.95 -0.92
C ASN A 11 -9.53 -28.66 -0.66
N PHE A 12 -9.16 -28.80 0.62
CA PHE A 12 -7.99 -29.60 0.97
C PHE A 12 -8.34 -30.71 1.97
N PRO A 13 -7.53 -31.79 2.01
CA PRO A 13 -7.79 -32.91 2.87
C PRO A 13 -7.78 -32.51 4.36
N HIS A 14 -8.76 -33.01 5.11
CA HIS A 14 -8.86 -32.82 6.56
C HIS A 14 -9.24 -31.41 7.04
N MET A 15 -9.73 -30.52 6.17
CA MET A 15 -10.16 -29.17 6.53
C MET A 15 -11.08 -29.14 7.76
N ASP A 16 -12.02 -30.08 7.87
CA ASP A 16 -12.97 -30.15 9.00
C ASP A 16 -12.32 -30.52 10.34
N SER A 17 -11.07 -30.98 10.35
CA SER A 17 -10.34 -31.37 11.57
C SER A 17 -9.32 -30.34 12.03
N LEU A 18 -9.09 -29.27 11.25
CA LEU A 18 -8.16 -28.21 11.60
C LEU A 18 -8.82 -27.14 12.48
N THR A 19 -8.02 -26.58 13.36
CA THR A 19 -8.37 -25.35 14.08
C THR A 19 -8.37 -24.15 13.13
N ARG A 20 -8.94 -23.02 13.55
CA ARG A 20 -8.91 -21.76 12.76
C ARG A 20 -7.49 -21.27 12.50
N GLU A 21 -6.62 -21.41 13.48
CA GLU A 21 -5.22 -21.02 13.38
C GLU A 21 -4.49 -21.86 12.34
N GLU A 22 -4.65 -23.19 12.41
CA GLU A 22 -4.09 -24.13 11.42
C GLU A 22 -4.65 -23.90 10.01
N LEU A 23 -5.95 -23.54 9.87
CA LEU A 23 -6.56 -23.19 8.61
C LEU A 23 -5.93 -21.93 8.00
N LEU A 24 -5.68 -20.89 8.82
CA LEU A 24 -5.07 -19.66 8.37
C LEU A 24 -3.61 -19.87 7.96
N GLU A 25 -2.87 -20.69 8.70
CA GLU A 25 -1.50 -21.08 8.34
C GLU A 25 -1.47 -21.87 7.02
N GLU A 26 -2.42 -22.78 6.81
CA GLU A 26 -2.51 -23.56 5.58
C GLU A 26 -2.86 -22.68 4.37
N LEU A 27 -3.81 -21.72 4.52
CA LEU A 27 -4.13 -20.75 3.49
C LEU A 27 -2.91 -19.91 3.08
N ARG A 28 -2.15 -19.44 4.07
CA ARG A 28 -0.91 -18.68 3.84
C ARG A 28 0.18 -19.55 3.18
N GLY A 29 0.29 -20.80 3.63
CA GLY A 29 1.23 -21.75 3.06
C GLY A 29 0.93 -22.06 1.60
N GLN A 30 -0.37 -22.22 1.25
CA GLN A 30 -0.79 -22.44 -0.12
C GLN A 30 -0.50 -21.22 -1.02
N ALA A 31 -0.88 -20.02 -0.57
CA ALA A 31 -0.58 -18.79 -1.30
C ALA A 31 0.93 -18.63 -1.52
N ALA A 32 1.74 -18.84 -0.48
CA ALA A 32 3.20 -18.76 -0.57
C ALA A 32 3.80 -19.81 -1.50
N ALA A 33 3.23 -21.04 -1.56
CA ALA A 33 3.68 -22.08 -2.49
C ALA A 33 3.44 -21.72 -3.96
N GLU A 34 2.46 -20.83 -4.22
CA GLU A 34 2.16 -20.28 -5.54
C GLU A 34 2.87 -18.93 -5.79
N GLY A 35 3.79 -18.53 -4.90
CA GLY A 35 4.46 -17.22 -5.01
C GLY A 35 3.53 -16.03 -4.77
N ARG A 36 2.41 -16.24 -4.07
CA ARG A 36 1.37 -15.23 -3.82
C ARG A 36 1.26 -14.90 -2.35
N VAL A 37 0.68 -13.77 -2.03
CA VAL A 37 0.35 -13.32 -0.67
C VAL A 37 -1.14 -13.10 -0.55
N ILE A 38 -1.70 -13.37 0.63
CA ILE A 38 -3.10 -13.04 0.92
C ILE A 38 -3.19 -11.54 1.16
N VAL A 39 -4.02 -10.86 0.38
CA VAL A 39 -4.26 -9.41 0.50
C VAL A 39 -5.55 -9.10 1.24
N ASP A 40 -6.59 -9.93 1.04
CA ASP A 40 -7.88 -9.78 1.72
C ASP A 40 -8.48 -11.14 2.07
N MET A 41 -9.19 -11.18 3.18
CA MET A 41 -10.19 -12.21 3.48
C MET A 41 -11.54 -11.52 3.67
N LEU A 42 -12.57 -12.03 3.01
CA LEU A 42 -13.92 -11.46 3.05
C LEU A 42 -14.91 -12.53 3.50
N CYS A 43 -15.89 -12.13 4.31
CA CYS A 43 -17.05 -12.95 4.68
C CYS A 43 -18.31 -12.14 4.37
N ASP A 44 -19.15 -12.66 3.47
CA ASP A 44 -20.35 -11.95 2.99
C ASP A 44 -20.04 -10.53 2.46
N GLY A 45 -18.82 -10.33 1.91
CA GLY A 45 -18.34 -9.04 1.38
C GLY A 45 -17.79 -8.08 2.45
N GLU A 46 -17.74 -8.48 3.72
CA GLU A 46 -17.09 -7.71 4.79
C GLU A 46 -15.67 -8.22 5.05
N ALA A 47 -14.72 -7.29 5.21
CA ALA A 47 -13.32 -7.64 5.45
C ALA A 47 -13.14 -8.33 6.80
N LEU A 48 -12.35 -9.41 6.80
CA LEU A 48 -11.96 -10.17 7.98
C LEU A 48 -10.47 -9.97 8.25
N ASP A 49 -10.15 -9.44 9.42
CA ASP A 49 -8.79 -9.59 9.97
C ASP A 49 -8.58 -10.98 10.60
N ASP A 50 -7.35 -11.31 10.93
CA ASP A 50 -6.98 -12.56 11.56
C ASP A 50 -7.80 -12.85 12.84
N LYS A 51 -8.06 -11.81 13.62
CA LYS A 51 -8.80 -11.93 14.88
C LYS A 51 -10.28 -12.18 14.65
N ALA A 52 -10.88 -11.51 13.68
CA ALA A 52 -12.26 -11.74 13.28
C ALA A 52 -12.43 -13.15 12.70
N PHE A 53 -11.48 -13.61 11.88
CA PHE A 53 -11.46 -14.95 11.31
C PHE A 53 -11.53 -16.05 12.38
N MET A 54 -10.85 -15.87 13.54
CA MET A 54 -10.88 -16.86 14.64
C MET A 54 -12.28 -17.05 15.24
N THR A 55 -13.20 -16.11 15.03
CA THR A 55 -14.55 -16.12 15.64
C THR A 55 -15.68 -16.32 14.64
N VAL A 56 -15.37 -16.43 13.35
CA VAL A 56 -16.36 -16.64 12.29
C VAL A 56 -17.07 -17.98 12.43
N PRO A 57 -18.41 -18.07 12.27
CA PRO A 57 -19.17 -19.32 12.32
C PRO A 57 -18.75 -20.33 11.23
N ASP A 58 -18.89 -21.63 11.54
CA ASP A 58 -18.46 -22.73 10.63
C ASP A 58 -19.29 -22.86 9.34
N ALA A 59 -20.46 -22.23 9.27
CA ALA A 59 -21.38 -22.35 8.13
C ALA A 59 -21.31 -21.18 7.14
N ILE A 60 -20.12 -20.60 6.97
CA ILE A 60 -19.92 -19.37 6.18
C ILE A 60 -18.96 -19.65 5.02
N ASP A 61 -19.12 -18.89 3.95
CA ASP A 61 -18.21 -18.81 2.82
C ASP A 61 -17.19 -17.69 3.07
N VAL A 62 -15.92 -18.01 2.93
CA VAL A 62 -14.81 -17.05 3.05
C VAL A 62 -14.15 -16.90 1.69
N GLU A 63 -14.15 -15.69 1.18
CA GLU A 63 -13.42 -15.31 -0.03
C GLU A 63 -12.03 -14.84 0.39
N VAL A 64 -11.01 -15.42 -0.23
CA VAL A 64 -9.60 -15.06 -0.04
C VAL A 64 -9.10 -14.47 -1.33
N ARG A 65 -8.62 -13.25 -1.31
CA ARG A 65 -7.94 -12.61 -2.44
C ARG A 65 -6.45 -12.70 -2.23
N THR A 66 -5.75 -13.11 -3.29
CA THR A 66 -4.30 -13.15 -3.29
C THR A 66 -3.74 -12.25 -4.39
N ALA A 67 -2.52 -11.78 -4.21
CA ALA A 67 -1.76 -11.04 -5.23
C ALA A 67 -0.33 -11.56 -5.28
N SER A 68 0.37 -11.30 -6.38
CA SER A 68 1.82 -11.42 -6.36
C SER A 68 2.40 -10.35 -5.41
N PRO A 69 3.54 -10.58 -4.77
CA PRO A 69 4.20 -9.55 -3.95
C PRO A 69 4.45 -8.26 -4.74
N TRP A 70 4.75 -8.37 -6.03
CA TRP A 70 5.02 -7.25 -6.94
C TRP A 70 3.75 -6.48 -7.29
N GLY A 71 2.64 -7.20 -7.59
CA GLY A 71 1.32 -6.61 -7.83
C GLY A 71 0.81 -5.86 -6.60
N LEU A 72 0.96 -6.44 -5.41
CA LEU A 72 0.64 -5.77 -4.15
C LEU A 72 1.47 -4.48 -3.97
N GLY A 73 2.76 -4.51 -4.30
CA GLY A 73 3.61 -3.33 -4.27
C GLY A 73 3.07 -2.21 -5.16
N ILE A 74 2.59 -2.54 -6.37
CA ILE A 74 1.98 -1.56 -7.28
C ILE A 74 0.68 -0.99 -6.69
N GLU A 75 -0.21 -1.83 -6.13
CA GLU A 75 -1.45 -1.38 -5.48
C GLU A 75 -1.16 -0.40 -4.32
N ILE A 76 -0.17 -0.70 -3.48
CA ILE A 76 0.25 0.17 -2.39
C ILE A 76 0.78 1.52 -2.92
N LEU A 77 1.53 1.53 -4.02
CA LEU A 77 1.99 2.77 -4.66
C LEU A 77 0.83 3.61 -5.20
N ASP A 78 -0.27 2.99 -5.68
CA ASP A 78 -1.48 3.70 -6.07
C ASP A 78 -2.17 4.36 -4.86
N GLU A 79 -2.15 3.72 -3.70
CA GLU A 79 -2.66 4.30 -2.45
C GLU A 79 -1.80 5.47 -1.96
N ILE A 80 -0.46 5.39 -2.10
CA ILE A 80 0.45 6.51 -1.82
C ILE A 80 0.12 7.70 -2.72
N ASP A 81 -0.06 7.49 -4.03
CA ASP A 81 -0.42 8.56 -4.97
C ASP A 81 -1.77 9.21 -4.61
N ALA A 82 -2.76 8.42 -4.19
CA ALA A 82 -4.05 8.93 -3.70
C ALA A 82 -3.89 9.75 -2.41
N SER A 83 -3.07 9.29 -1.47
CA SER A 83 -2.78 9.99 -0.21
C SER A 83 -2.04 11.30 -0.44
N LEU A 84 -1.02 11.32 -1.30
CA LEU A 84 -0.34 12.55 -1.71
C LEU A 84 -1.31 13.56 -2.33
N SER A 85 -2.24 13.11 -3.17
CA SER A 85 -3.26 13.97 -3.75
C SER A 85 -4.17 14.60 -2.69
N GLN A 86 -4.44 13.90 -1.59
CA GLN A 86 -5.19 14.44 -0.45
C GLN A 86 -4.35 15.45 0.34
N VAL A 87 -3.07 15.18 0.59
CA VAL A 87 -2.13 16.14 1.22
C VAL A 87 -2.11 17.45 0.42
N PHE A 88 -1.96 17.36 -0.91
CA PHE A 88 -2.02 18.55 -1.79
C PHE A 88 -3.31 19.34 -1.63
N ARG A 89 -4.43 18.65 -1.61
CA ARG A 89 -5.73 19.30 -1.44
C ARG A 89 -5.81 20.04 -0.10
N ARG A 90 -5.33 19.45 0.99
CA ARG A 90 -5.32 20.08 2.31
C ARG A 90 -4.42 21.31 2.37
N ILE A 91 -3.24 21.24 1.76
CA ILE A 91 -2.34 22.40 1.64
C ILE A 91 -3.04 23.53 0.86
N GLN A 92 -3.69 23.21 -0.27
CA GLN A 92 -4.37 24.21 -1.09
C GLN A 92 -5.57 24.82 -0.33
N GLU A 93 -6.38 24.02 0.35
CA GLU A 93 -7.48 24.48 1.17
C GLU A 93 -7.01 25.44 2.28
N ALA A 94 -5.85 25.15 2.89
CA ALA A 94 -5.26 26.01 3.91
C ALA A 94 -4.76 27.35 3.34
N LEU A 95 -4.24 27.36 2.10
CA LEU A 95 -3.82 28.59 1.39
C LEU A 95 -5.01 29.43 0.94
N ASP A 96 -6.08 28.80 0.46
CA ASP A 96 -7.27 29.50 -0.06
C ASP A 96 -8.16 30.03 1.08
N GLY A 97 -7.89 29.62 2.32
CA GLY A 97 -8.63 30.06 3.51
C GLY A 97 -8.52 31.59 3.72
N THR A 98 -9.67 32.26 3.71
CA THR A 98 -9.74 33.72 3.96
C THR A 98 -9.86 34.08 5.42
N GLN A 99 -9.83 33.09 6.31
CA GLN A 99 -10.01 33.21 7.76
C GLN A 99 -8.73 32.79 8.51
N THR A 100 -8.74 33.00 9.82
CA THR A 100 -7.65 32.55 10.70
C THR A 100 -7.39 31.06 10.52
N PHE A 101 -6.15 30.70 10.22
CA PHE A 101 -5.72 29.31 10.08
C PHE A 101 -5.99 28.51 11.37
N ASP A 102 -6.55 27.33 11.22
CA ASP A 102 -6.72 26.34 12.29
C ASP A 102 -5.72 25.19 12.05
N PRO A 103 -4.76 24.93 12.96
CA PRO A 103 -3.81 23.83 12.84
C PRO A 103 -4.48 22.46 12.61
N GLY A 104 -5.70 22.26 13.11
CA GLY A 104 -6.48 21.05 12.85
C GLY A 104 -6.75 20.75 11.37
N GLN A 105 -6.66 21.76 10.51
CA GLN A 105 -6.87 21.58 9.05
C GLN A 105 -5.77 20.75 8.37
N LEU A 106 -4.53 20.78 8.92
CA LEU A 106 -3.41 20.00 8.36
C LEU A 106 -3.16 18.68 9.08
N ARG A 107 -3.89 18.38 10.16
CA ARG A 107 -3.71 17.13 10.91
C ARG A 107 -3.81 15.89 10.02
N GLU A 108 -4.83 15.83 9.15
CA GLU A 108 -5.01 14.70 8.23
C GLU A 108 -3.86 14.59 7.22
N ALA A 109 -3.30 15.73 6.77
CA ALA A 109 -2.13 15.73 5.89
C ALA A 109 -0.89 15.17 6.59
N HIS A 110 -0.66 15.53 7.86
CA HIS A 110 0.42 14.95 8.66
C HIS A 110 0.23 13.43 8.88
N GLU A 111 -0.99 13.00 9.22
CA GLU A 111 -1.30 11.58 9.39
C GLU A 111 -1.06 10.78 8.10
N GLN A 112 -1.39 11.36 6.94
CA GLN A 112 -1.13 10.73 5.64
C GLN A 112 0.35 10.66 5.28
N LEU A 113 1.13 11.71 5.54
CA LEU A 113 2.58 11.69 5.31
C LEU A 113 3.28 10.69 6.23
N ALA A 114 2.90 10.62 7.51
CA ALA A 114 3.43 9.63 8.44
C ALA A 114 3.13 8.20 7.96
N TRP A 115 1.89 7.93 7.52
CA TRP A 115 1.54 6.63 6.92
C TRP A 115 2.39 6.32 5.67
N ILE A 116 2.61 7.30 4.79
CA ILE A 116 3.48 7.12 3.61
C ILE A 116 4.91 6.77 4.07
N GLY A 117 5.43 7.44 5.10
CA GLY A 117 6.73 7.15 5.68
C GLY A 117 6.84 5.71 6.18
N ASP A 118 5.84 5.24 6.95
CA ASP A 118 5.76 3.87 7.47
C ASP A 118 5.74 2.84 6.33
N VAL A 119 5.01 3.12 5.25
CA VAL A 119 4.94 2.23 4.07
C VAL A 119 6.28 2.16 3.34
N ILE A 120 6.97 3.29 3.13
CA ILE A 120 8.29 3.30 2.50
C ILE A 120 9.31 2.54 3.36
N GLU A 121 9.25 2.67 4.69
CA GLU A 121 10.07 1.88 5.60
C GLU A 121 9.78 0.38 5.48
N GLY A 122 8.50 0.00 5.38
CA GLY A 122 8.08 -1.38 5.11
C GLY A 122 8.63 -1.92 3.79
N PHE A 123 8.69 -1.10 2.73
CA PHE A 123 9.35 -1.49 1.48
C PHE A 123 10.87 -1.67 1.66
N ARG A 124 11.52 -0.84 2.47
CA ARG A 124 12.95 -0.97 2.76
C ARG A 124 13.27 -2.28 3.45
N ASP A 125 12.43 -2.68 4.40
CA ASP A 125 12.57 -3.96 5.11
C ASP A 125 12.29 -5.16 4.21
N ALA A 126 11.28 -5.07 3.34
CA ALA A 126 10.88 -6.16 2.45
C ALA A 126 11.80 -6.34 1.24
N TYR A 127 12.40 -5.26 0.73
CA TYR A 127 13.21 -5.22 -0.49
C TYR A 127 14.54 -4.49 -0.27
N PRO A 128 15.45 -5.03 0.59
CA PRO A 128 16.70 -4.36 0.97
C PRO A 128 17.64 -4.11 -0.22
N GLU A 129 17.53 -4.87 -1.30
CA GLU A 129 18.29 -4.66 -2.53
C GLU A 129 17.92 -3.35 -3.27
N TYR A 130 16.79 -2.76 -2.90
CA TYR A 130 16.26 -1.52 -3.49
C TYR A 130 16.44 -0.28 -2.59
N GLU A 131 17.07 -0.42 -1.44
CA GLU A 131 17.25 0.66 -0.44
C GLU A 131 17.80 1.96 -1.06
N ALA A 132 18.70 1.86 -2.04
CA ALA A 132 19.37 3.02 -2.66
C ALA A 132 18.43 3.89 -3.53
N VAL A 133 17.25 3.38 -3.90
CA VAL A 133 16.29 4.06 -4.81
C VAL A 133 14.96 4.36 -4.13
N LEU A 134 14.74 3.86 -2.90
CA LEU A 134 13.53 4.17 -2.14
C LEU A 134 13.49 5.67 -1.82
N PRO A 135 12.37 6.33 -2.09
CA PRO A 135 12.21 7.74 -1.70
C PRO A 135 12.19 7.89 -0.18
N ASP A 136 12.62 9.06 0.29
CA ASP A 136 12.54 9.44 1.71
C ASP A 136 11.34 10.38 1.91
N ALA A 137 10.42 10.02 2.78
CA ALA A 137 9.25 10.83 3.11
C ALA A 137 9.55 11.91 4.18
N THR A 138 10.66 11.79 4.92
CA THR A 138 11.01 12.72 5.99
C THR A 138 11.02 14.19 5.54
N PRO A 139 11.61 14.56 4.38
CA PRO A 139 11.59 15.94 3.92
C PRO A 139 10.18 16.48 3.69
N LEU A 140 9.21 15.63 3.30
CA LEU A 140 7.82 16.05 3.11
C LEU A 140 7.16 16.42 4.45
N GLU A 141 7.41 15.65 5.50
CA GLU A 141 6.87 15.91 6.84
C GLU A 141 7.50 17.17 7.46
N GLU A 142 8.82 17.32 7.33
CA GLU A 142 9.54 18.48 7.84
C GLU A 142 9.04 19.76 7.19
N GLU A 143 8.89 19.77 5.86
CA GLU A 143 8.44 20.95 5.13
C GLU A 143 6.96 21.26 5.37
N LEU A 144 6.09 20.25 5.56
CA LEU A 144 4.71 20.49 5.96
C LEU A 144 4.63 21.18 7.31
N SER A 145 5.53 20.83 8.25
CA SER A 145 5.62 21.47 9.56
C SER A 145 6.08 22.94 9.45
N VAL A 146 7.01 23.25 8.54
CA VAL A 146 7.40 24.63 8.23
C VAL A 146 6.22 25.43 7.70
N PHE A 147 5.47 24.85 6.77
CA PHE A 147 4.27 25.46 6.19
C PHE A 147 3.20 25.79 7.25
N GLU A 148 2.91 24.84 8.13
CA GLU A 148 1.99 25.01 9.25
C GLU A 148 2.43 26.17 10.15
N GLY A 149 3.74 26.25 10.44
CA GLY A 149 4.32 27.36 11.22
C GLY A 149 4.11 28.73 10.56
N LEU A 150 4.33 28.82 9.24
CA LEU A 150 4.10 30.06 8.48
C LEU A 150 2.62 30.51 8.54
N LEU A 151 1.68 29.59 8.40
CA LEU A 151 0.26 29.90 8.48
C LEU A 151 -0.16 30.28 9.91
N SER A 152 0.36 29.62 10.93
CA SER A 152 0.10 29.89 12.34
C SER A 152 0.58 31.28 12.76
N ASP A 153 1.69 31.74 12.17
CA ASP A 153 2.25 33.08 12.36
C ASP A 153 1.52 34.17 11.52
N GLY A 154 0.52 33.77 10.72
CA GLY A 154 -0.20 34.68 9.81
C GLY A 154 0.60 35.12 8.59
N ARG A 155 1.68 34.39 8.25
CA ARG A 155 2.61 34.71 7.14
C ARG A 155 2.15 34.06 5.83
N TYR A 156 0.92 34.34 5.42
CA TYR A 156 0.29 33.70 4.24
C TYR A 156 1.05 33.93 2.92
N ALA A 157 1.66 35.12 2.74
CA ALA A 157 2.45 35.40 1.54
C ALA A 157 3.70 34.51 1.46
N ASP A 158 4.36 34.30 2.61
CA ASP A 158 5.53 33.43 2.72
C ASP A 158 5.14 31.95 2.55
N ALA A 159 3.98 31.55 3.07
CA ALA A 159 3.42 30.21 2.89
C ALA A 159 3.11 29.91 1.40
N ASN A 160 2.58 30.88 0.65
CA ASN A 160 2.38 30.75 -0.79
C ASN A 160 3.70 30.63 -1.56
N GLU A 161 4.71 31.46 -1.23
CA GLU A 161 6.05 31.37 -1.84
C GLU A 161 6.70 30.02 -1.53
N TRP A 162 6.60 29.55 -0.27
CA TRP A 162 7.07 28.25 0.15
C TRP A 162 6.43 27.12 -0.66
N HIS A 163 5.08 27.11 -0.83
CA HIS A 163 4.37 26.10 -1.57
C HIS A 163 4.82 25.99 -3.03
N GLU A 164 5.04 27.13 -3.70
CA GLU A 164 5.46 27.13 -5.10
C GLU A 164 6.94 26.78 -5.28
N ARG A 165 7.79 27.18 -4.38
CA ARG A 165 9.24 27.07 -4.53
C ARG A 165 9.81 25.84 -3.84
N GLU A 166 9.53 25.67 -2.55
CA GLU A 166 10.11 24.59 -1.76
C GLU A 166 9.33 23.28 -1.99
N TRP A 167 8.02 23.30 -1.70
CA TRP A 167 7.22 22.07 -1.81
C TRP A 167 7.15 21.53 -3.24
N LYS A 168 6.62 22.31 -4.19
CA LYS A 168 6.47 21.88 -5.57
C LYS A 168 7.78 21.81 -6.37
N GLY A 169 8.75 22.65 -6.02
CA GLY A 169 9.99 22.79 -6.79
C GLY A 169 11.12 21.89 -6.32
N GLU A 170 11.28 21.70 -5.03
CA GLU A 170 12.47 21.06 -4.46
C GLU A 170 12.17 19.75 -3.73
N VAL A 171 11.10 19.69 -2.94
CA VAL A 171 10.86 18.54 -2.04
C VAL A 171 10.06 17.44 -2.70
N LEU A 172 8.95 17.78 -3.34
CA LEU A 172 8.05 16.80 -3.93
C LEU A 172 8.63 16.07 -5.15
N PRO A 173 9.33 16.73 -6.10
CA PRO A 173 9.78 16.05 -7.32
C PRO A 173 10.74 14.88 -7.08
N PRO A 174 11.73 14.94 -6.19
CA PRO A 174 12.57 13.78 -5.88
C PRO A 174 11.76 12.61 -5.33
N PHE A 175 10.80 12.87 -4.44
CA PHE A 175 9.94 11.84 -3.87
C PHE A 175 9.08 11.15 -4.95
N VAL A 176 8.38 11.93 -5.77
CA VAL A 176 7.54 11.41 -6.87
C VAL A 176 8.36 10.64 -7.89
N ASN A 177 9.57 11.09 -8.21
CA ASN A 177 10.46 10.36 -9.10
C ASN A 177 10.89 9.01 -8.51
N GLY A 178 11.22 8.97 -7.22
CA GLY A 178 11.52 7.71 -6.53
C GLY A 178 10.34 6.72 -6.54
N LEU A 179 9.12 7.19 -6.29
CA LEU A 179 7.91 6.35 -6.41
C LEU A 179 7.73 5.81 -7.83
N LYS A 180 8.00 6.63 -8.85
CA LYS A 180 7.92 6.19 -10.25
C LYS A 180 8.95 5.12 -10.57
N GLU A 181 10.19 5.28 -10.15
CA GLU A 181 11.25 4.28 -10.34
C GLU A 181 10.92 2.97 -9.62
N LEU A 182 10.38 3.04 -8.41
CA LEU A 182 9.93 1.88 -7.65
C LEU A 182 8.77 1.15 -8.36
N ARG A 183 7.80 1.90 -8.90
CA ARG A 183 6.68 1.34 -9.68
C ARG A 183 7.17 0.62 -10.94
N GLU A 184 8.12 1.22 -11.68
CA GLU A 184 8.71 0.61 -12.86
C GLU A 184 9.43 -0.70 -12.52
N TRP A 185 10.11 -0.74 -11.37
CA TRP A 185 10.77 -1.94 -10.87
C TRP A 185 9.76 -3.05 -10.50
N PHE A 186 8.72 -2.76 -9.72
CA PHE A 186 7.67 -3.74 -9.41
C PHE A 186 7.03 -4.30 -10.68
N ALA A 187 6.71 -3.44 -11.65
CA ALA A 187 6.14 -3.87 -12.92
C ALA A 187 7.10 -4.73 -13.75
N GLU A 188 8.41 -4.56 -13.60
CA GLU A 188 9.39 -5.42 -14.23
C GLU A 188 9.49 -6.79 -13.56
N GLN A 189 9.46 -6.85 -12.22
CA GLN A 189 9.45 -8.11 -11.49
C GLN A 189 8.19 -8.93 -11.81
N GLU A 190 7.02 -8.30 -11.78
CA GLU A 190 5.73 -8.93 -12.14
C GLU A 190 5.79 -9.57 -13.55
N ARG A 191 6.39 -8.88 -14.52
CA ARG A 191 6.55 -9.42 -15.89
C ARG A 191 7.53 -10.59 -15.97
N ARG A 192 8.56 -10.61 -15.13
CA ARG A 192 9.53 -11.71 -15.09
C ARG A 192 8.89 -12.96 -14.52
N ASP A 193 8.20 -12.83 -13.39
CA ASP A 193 7.53 -13.96 -12.74
C ASP A 193 6.40 -14.53 -13.63
N GLY A 194 5.56 -13.69 -14.24
CA GLY A 194 4.51 -14.12 -15.16
C GLY A 194 5.01 -14.72 -16.48
N GLY A 195 6.25 -14.43 -16.90
CA GLY A 195 6.85 -14.96 -18.14
C GLY A 195 7.55 -16.31 -17.99
N GLU A 196 7.86 -16.75 -16.77
CA GLU A 196 8.45 -18.07 -16.53
C GLU A 196 7.42 -19.19 -16.57
N ASP A 197 6.21 -18.96 -16.10
CA ASP A 197 5.09 -19.92 -16.16
C ASP A 197 4.68 -20.30 -17.59
N GLU A 198 4.79 -19.39 -18.56
CA GLU A 198 4.49 -19.69 -19.95
C GLU A 198 5.52 -20.61 -20.64
N ARG A 199 6.73 -20.72 -20.10
CA ARG A 199 7.81 -21.54 -20.70
C ARG A 199 7.85 -22.99 -20.19
N GLU A 200 7.36 -23.26 -18.98
CA GLU A 200 7.29 -24.62 -18.43
C GLU A 200 6.11 -25.42 -18.99
N GLY A 201 5.03 -24.76 -19.40
CA GLY A 201 3.84 -25.43 -19.99
C GLY A 201 4.02 -25.99 -21.41
N THR A 202 5.08 -25.62 -22.15
CA THR A 202 5.24 -25.98 -23.57
C THR A 202 6.19 -27.15 -23.83
N THR A 203 6.77 -27.79 -22.82
CA THR A 203 7.78 -28.87 -23.03
C THR A 203 7.26 -30.29 -22.86
N ASN A 204 5.93 -30.54 -22.73
CA ASN A 204 5.39 -31.87 -22.46
C ASN A 204 4.44 -32.45 -23.53
N GLU A 205 4.48 -31.97 -24.77
CA GLU A 205 3.79 -32.63 -25.90
C GLU A 205 4.74 -32.92 -27.06
N SER A 206 5.62 -33.92 -26.91
CA SER A 206 6.22 -34.66 -28.02
C SER A 206 7.04 -35.84 -27.50
N ALA A 207 6.39 -36.97 -27.21
CA ALA A 207 7.05 -38.28 -27.20
C ALA A 207 6.01 -39.39 -27.48
#